data_61658b1147fdcbe9a3ad0f511850c7e1
#
_entry.id   61658b1147fdcbe9a3ad0f511850c7e1
#
_cell.length_a   1.000
_cell.length_b   1.000
_cell.length_c   1.000
_cell.angle_alpha   90.00
_cell.angle_beta   90.00
_cell.angle_gamma   90.00
#
_symmetry.space_group_name_H-M   'P 1'
#
loop_
_entity.id
_entity.type
_entity.pdbx_description
1 polymer ?
#
loop_
_entity_poly.entity_id
_entity_poly.type
_entity_poly.pdbx_seq_one_letter_code
_entity_poly.pdbx_strand_id
1 'polypeptide(L)'
;MKTEVTELLGIEYPIIQGGMAWVAEYHLAAAVSAAGGLGLIGAASAPSDWVRQQVREVKKLTDKPFGVNIMLMSPYADEIAQVIVEEKVPVVTTGAGNPEKYMKMWKEAGVKIIPVIASVAHAKRMERCGADAVVAEGCESGGHIGETTTMVLVPQVVDAVNIPVIAAGGIADGRGIAAAFMLGAKAVQMGTHFVATTECWAHQNYKDMILKAKDIDTKVTGRSTGHPVRALRNQMTKEYLKKEAEGVPFEELEQMTLGSLRRAVVDGDVKMGSVMAGQSAGLVKEQMSCQELIRKLVKETDALLKGTGIYE
;
A
#
# COMPACT_ATOMS: atom_id res chain seq x y z
N MET A 1 6.83 16.37 11.09
CA MET A 1 6.87 16.94 9.71
C MET A 1 5.46 17.35 9.30
N LYS A 2 5.20 18.64 9.13
CA LYS A 2 3.87 19.16 8.78
C LYS A 2 3.74 19.32 7.28
N THR A 3 2.74 18.71 6.66
CA THR A 3 2.45 18.78 5.21
C THR A 3 0.94 18.92 4.99
N GLU A 4 0.54 19.25 3.75
CA GLU A 4 -0.88 19.29 3.36
C GLU A 4 -1.61 17.96 3.66
N VAL A 5 -0.93 16.83 3.50
CA VAL A 5 -1.52 15.50 3.79
C VAL A 5 -1.67 15.27 5.29
N THR A 6 -0.71 15.70 6.14
CA THR A 6 -0.86 15.57 7.59
C THR A 6 -2.01 16.43 8.13
N GLU A 7 -2.21 17.62 7.56
CA GLU A 7 -3.33 18.49 7.92
C GLU A 7 -4.67 17.90 7.43
N LEU A 8 -4.71 17.39 6.19
CA LEU A 8 -5.90 16.78 5.61
C LEU A 8 -6.40 15.57 6.43
N LEU A 9 -5.46 14.74 6.89
CA LEU A 9 -5.76 13.45 7.54
C LEU A 9 -5.74 13.50 9.07
N GLY A 10 -5.26 14.60 9.67
CA GLY A 10 -5.12 14.73 11.12
C GLY A 10 -4.05 13.80 11.73
N ILE A 11 -3.01 13.46 10.96
CA ILE A 11 -1.90 12.60 11.38
C ILE A 11 -0.65 13.40 11.73
N GLU A 12 0.24 12.84 12.54
CA GLU A 12 1.47 13.52 12.99
C GLU A 12 2.58 13.48 11.93
N TYR A 13 2.73 12.34 11.26
CA TYR A 13 3.79 12.12 10.27
C TYR A 13 3.20 11.78 8.90
N PRO A 14 3.78 12.30 7.79
CA PRO A 14 3.28 12.08 6.43
C PRO A 14 3.66 10.68 5.92
N ILE A 15 3.35 9.65 6.70
CA ILE A 15 3.64 8.24 6.44
C ILE A 15 2.36 7.43 6.53
N ILE A 16 2.04 6.72 5.45
CA ILE A 16 0.86 5.86 5.35
C ILE A 16 1.32 4.42 5.19
N GLN A 17 0.77 3.50 5.96
CA GLN A 17 0.91 2.08 5.69
C GLN A 17 -0.14 1.68 4.66
N GLY A 18 0.30 1.19 3.51
CA GLY A 18 -0.58 0.82 2.40
C GLY A 18 -1.53 -0.32 2.73
N GLY A 19 -2.73 -0.29 2.14
CA GLY A 19 -3.68 -1.40 2.23
C GLY A 19 -3.13 -2.65 1.54
N MET A 20 -2.94 -3.72 2.30
CA MET A 20 -2.36 -4.98 1.82
C MET A 20 -3.31 -6.13 2.14
N ALA A 21 -3.80 -6.81 1.11
CA ALA A 21 -4.71 -7.94 1.24
C ALA A 21 -4.14 -9.00 2.21
N TRP A 22 -4.95 -9.49 3.14
CA TRP A 22 -4.60 -10.46 4.18
C TRP A 22 -3.53 -10.01 5.19
N VAL A 23 -2.69 -9.04 4.88
CA VAL A 23 -1.58 -8.56 5.70
C VAL A 23 -2.00 -7.43 6.62
N ALA A 24 -2.66 -6.42 6.06
CA ALA A 24 -3.05 -5.20 6.77
C ALA A 24 -4.41 -5.38 7.45
N GLU A 25 -4.39 -5.85 8.67
CA GLU A 25 -5.55 -6.03 9.53
C GLU A 25 -5.50 -5.05 10.73
N TYR A 26 -6.41 -5.16 11.68
CA TYR A 26 -6.60 -4.15 12.72
C TYR A 26 -5.40 -3.92 13.62
N HIS A 27 -4.57 -4.94 13.93
CA HIS A 27 -3.39 -4.74 14.78
C HIS A 27 -2.37 -3.83 14.09
N LEU A 28 -2.05 -4.12 12.82
CA LEU A 28 -1.12 -3.30 12.06
C LEU A 28 -1.67 -1.88 11.86
N ALA A 29 -2.94 -1.77 11.45
CA ALA A 29 -3.55 -0.47 11.21
C ALA A 29 -3.57 0.40 12.49
N ALA A 30 -3.96 -0.18 13.62
CA ALA A 30 -3.98 0.52 14.91
C ALA A 30 -2.58 0.93 15.37
N ALA A 31 -1.59 0.05 15.24
CA ALA A 31 -0.21 0.32 15.66
C ALA A 31 0.43 1.46 14.85
N VAL A 32 0.22 1.49 13.53
CA VAL A 32 0.70 2.57 12.66
C VAL A 32 0.02 3.89 13.01
N SER A 33 -1.29 3.89 13.21
CA SER A 33 -2.05 5.08 13.60
C SER A 33 -1.63 5.61 14.98
N ALA A 34 -1.47 4.73 15.97
CA ALA A 34 -0.98 5.09 17.29
C ALA A 34 0.46 5.65 17.26
N ALA A 35 1.28 5.21 16.32
CA ALA A 35 2.63 5.73 16.10
C ALA A 35 2.69 7.08 15.34
N GLY A 36 1.53 7.64 14.98
CA GLY A 36 1.41 8.97 14.35
C GLY A 36 1.36 8.97 12.81
N GLY A 37 1.37 7.80 12.16
CA GLY A 37 1.09 7.64 10.73
C GLY A 37 -0.39 7.42 10.43
N LEU A 38 -0.72 6.98 9.23
CA LEU A 38 -2.05 6.47 8.87
C LEU A 38 -1.98 4.97 8.62
N GLY A 39 -2.60 4.18 9.50
CA GLY A 39 -2.79 2.75 9.27
C GLY A 39 -4.02 2.47 8.41
N LEU A 40 -3.93 1.53 7.50
CA LEU A 40 -5.02 1.12 6.63
C LEU A 40 -5.37 -0.36 6.81
N ILE A 41 -6.66 -0.66 6.98
CA ILE A 41 -7.19 -2.03 6.85
C ILE A 41 -7.29 -2.37 5.37
N GLY A 42 -6.69 -3.48 4.95
CA GLY A 42 -6.77 -3.97 3.57
C GLY A 42 -7.99 -4.86 3.36
N ALA A 43 -9.11 -4.32 2.91
CA ALA A 43 -10.33 -5.07 2.73
C ALA A 43 -10.23 -6.16 1.64
N ALA A 44 -9.51 -5.87 0.54
CA ALA A 44 -9.33 -6.82 -0.56
C ALA A 44 -10.64 -7.49 -1.01
N SER A 45 -10.70 -8.83 -0.96
CA SER A 45 -11.90 -9.62 -1.25
C SER A 45 -12.56 -10.17 0.03
N ALA A 46 -12.30 -9.56 1.19
CA ALA A 46 -12.94 -9.98 2.43
C ALA A 46 -14.43 -9.59 2.45
N PRO A 47 -15.30 -10.36 3.13
CA PRO A 47 -16.69 -10.00 3.34
C PRO A 47 -16.83 -8.68 4.14
N SER A 48 -17.90 -7.96 3.90
CA SER A 48 -18.19 -6.66 4.57
C SER A 48 -18.25 -6.77 6.10
N ASP A 49 -18.79 -7.87 6.63
CA ASP A 49 -18.84 -8.12 8.08
C ASP A 49 -17.45 -8.26 8.70
N TRP A 50 -16.51 -8.89 8.00
CA TRP A 50 -15.12 -8.94 8.46
C TRP A 50 -14.51 -7.54 8.50
N VAL A 51 -14.72 -6.72 7.47
CA VAL A 51 -14.22 -5.33 7.45
C VAL A 51 -14.83 -4.52 8.59
N ARG A 52 -16.13 -4.66 8.84
CA ARG A 52 -16.81 -4.03 9.97
C ARG A 52 -16.19 -4.42 11.31
N GLN A 53 -15.90 -5.69 11.50
CA GLN A 53 -15.22 -6.17 12.70
C GLN A 53 -13.83 -5.55 12.83
N GLN A 54 -13.03 -5.54 11.76
CA GLN A 54 -11.70 -4.92 11.77
C GLN A 54 -11.76 -3.45 12.18
N VAL A 55 -12.68 -2.68 11.61
CA VAL A 55 -12.89 -1.26 11.96
C VAL A 55 -13.19 -1.09 13.45
N ARG A 56 -14.07 -1.92 14.00
CA ARG A 56 -14.43 -1.89 15.41
C ARG A 56 -13.27 -2.25 16.33
N GLU A 57 -12.43 -3.21 15.92
CA GLU A 57 -11.23 -3.58 16.68
C GLU A 57 -10.18 -2.46 16.67
N VAL A 58 -9.93 -1.79 15.52
CA VAL A 58 -9.05 -0.60 15.50
C VAL A 58 -9.50 0.45 16.49
N LYS A 59 -10.81 0.77 16.53
CA LYS A 59 -11.37 1.78 17.42
C LYS A 59 -11.23 1.46 18.93
N LYS A 60 -11.04 0.18 19.28
CA LYS A 60 -10.74 -0.22 20.66
C LYS A 60 -9.27 0.02 21.03
N LEU A 61 -8.37 -0.03 20.02
CA LEU A 61 -6.93 0.05 20.24
C LEU A 61 -6.36 1.47 20.11
N THR A 62 -7.04 2.35 19.36
CA THR A 62 -6.56 3.72 19.15
C THR A 62 -7.72 4.69 18.87
N ASP A 63 -7.55 5.94 19.30
CA ASP A 63 -8.39 7.08 18.95
C ASP A 63 -7.87 7.87 17.74
N LYS A 64 -6.73 7.46 17.20
CA LYS A 64 -6.06 8.13 16.07
C LYS A 64 -6.74 7.82 14.74
N PRO A 65 -6.62 8.72 13.74
CA PRO A 65 -7.14 8.46 12.40
C PRO A 65 -6.57 7.18 11.79
N PHE A 66 -7.43 6.40 11.15
CA PHE A 66 -7.09 5.22 10.36
C PHE A 66 -7.97 5.18 9.11
N GLY A 67 -7.71 4.27 8.19
CA GLY A 67 -8.53 4.14 7.01
C GLY A 67 -8.78 2.69 6.60
N VAL A 68 -9.56 2.54 5.53
CA VAL A 68 -9.84 1.25 4.88
C VAL A 68 -9.46 1.37 3.40
N ASN A 69 -8.72 0.39 2.90
CA ASN A 69 -8.45 0.25 1.47
C ASN A 69 -9.46 -0.71 0.84
N ILE A 70 -10.17 -0.25 -0.18
CA ILE A 70 -11.12 -1.07 -0.95
C ILE A 70 -10.51 -1.46 -2.29
N MET A 71 -10.51 -2.75 -2.59
CA MET A 71 -10.29 -3.25 -3.95
C MET A 71 -11.61 -3.19 -4.71
N LEU A 72 -11.73 -2.28 -5.67
CA LEU A 72 -13.01 -1.98 -6.33
C LEU A 72 -13.50 -3.11 -7.25
N MET A 73 -12.65 -4.06 -7.61
CA MET A 73 -13.04 -5.30 -8.31
C MET A 73 -13.59 -6.38 -7.36
N SER A 74 -13.57 -6.15 -6.05
CA SER A 74 -14.13 -7.10 -5.08
C SER A 74 -15.65 -7.22 -5.25
N PRO A 75 -16.23 -8.43 -5.16
CA PRO A 75 -17.69 -8.60 -5.17
C PRO A 75 -18.37 -7.93 -3.96
N TYR A 76 -17.62 -7.64 -2.90
CA TYR A 76 -18.11 -6.98 -1.69
C TYR A 76 -17.88 -5.46 -1.67
N ALA A 77 -17.39 -4.86 -2.78
CA ALA A 77 -17.02 -3.44 -2.80
C ALA A 77 -18.20 -2.52 -2.44
N ASP A 78 -19.40 -2.81 -2.91
CA ASP A 78 -20.61 -2.02 -2.62
C ASP A 78 -20.98 -2.05 -1.14
N GLU A 79 -20.95 -3.25 -0.51
CA GLU A 79 -21.25 -3.42 0.90
C GLU A 79 -20.17 -2.76 1.78
N ILE A 80 -18.90 -2.93 1.43
CA ILE A 80 -17.78 -2.30 2.15
C ILE A 80 -17.87 -0.79 2.06
N ALA A 81 -18.27 -0.24 0.91
CA ALA A 81 -18.47 1.20 0.75
C ALA A 81 -19.56 1.75 1.70
N GLN A 82 -20.59 0.98 2.01
CA GLN A 82 -21.59 1.32 3.03
C GLN A 82 -21.01 1.21 4.45
N VAL A 83 -20.26 0.14 4.74
CA VAL A 83 -19.59 -0.04 6.05
C VAL A 83 -18.70 1.16 6.39
N ILE A 84 -17.99 1.73 5.42
CA ILE A 84 -17.17 2.95 5.60
C ILE A 84 -18.01 4.08 6.22
N VAL A 85 -19.21 4.32 5.68
CA VAL A 85 -20.10 5.38 6.15
C VAL A 85 -20.72 5.04 7.51
N GLU A 86 -21.29 3.85 7.64
CA GLU A 86 -21.95 3.38 8.86
C GLU A 86 -21.02 3.35 10.06
N GLU A 87 -19.80 2.87 9.85
CA GLU A 87 -18.78 2.82 10.89
C GLU A 87 -17.98 4.13 11.02
N LYS A 88 -18.33 5.19 10.29
CA LYS A 88 -17.66 6.50 10.33
C LYS A 88 -16.14 6.39 10.19
N VAL A 89 -15.69 5.63 9.20
CA VAL A 89 -14.26 5.52 8.88
C VAL A 89 -13.78 6.85 8.30
N PRO A 90 -12.74 7.48 8.86
CA PRO A 90 -12.36 8.83 8.44
C PRO A 90 -11.68 8.88 7.05
N VAL A 91 -11.03 7.79 6.62
CA VAL A 91 -10.26 7.77 5.37
C VAL A 91 -10.56 6.51 4.57
N VAL A 92 -10.79 6.65 3.27
CA VAL A 92 -10.85 5.53 2.33
C VAL A 92 -9.79 5.68 1.26
N THR A 93 -9.03 4.61 1.02
CA THR A 93 -8.19 4.47 -0.17
C THR A 93 -8.81 3.43 -1.10
N THR A 94 -8.57 3.55 -2.41
CA THR A 94 -9.12 2.61 -3.37
C THR A 94 -8.08 2.18 -4.38
N GLY A 95 -8.14 0.92 -4.80
CA GLY A 95 -7.33 0.38 -5.88
C GLY A 95 -8.14 -0.52 -6.80
N ALA A 96 -7.56 -0.90 -7.94
CA ALA A 96 -8.14 -1.82 -8.90
C ALA A 96 -9.57 -1.44 -9.35
N GLY A 97 -9.77 -0.22 -9.85
CA GLY A 97 -11.06 0.21 -10.37
C GLY A 97 -11.32 1.71 -10.26
N ASN A 98 -12.58 2.10 -10.49
CA ASN A 98 -13.03 3.48 -10.44
C ASN A 98 -14.01 3.69 -9.28
N PRO A 99 -13.68 4.54 -8.27
CA PRO A 99 -14.53 4.79 -7.10
C PRO A 99 -15.69 5.77 -7.39
N GLU A 100 -15.84 6.29 -8.61
CA GLU A 100 -16.75 7.40 -8.95
C GLU A 100 -18.17 7.22 -8.40
N LYS A 101 -18.72 6.00 -8.47
CA LYS A 101 -20.08 5.72 -7.98
C LYS A 101 -20.27 5.90 -6.46
N TYR A 102 -19.18 5.87 -5.67
CA TYR A 102 -19.22 6.03 -4.22
C TYR A 102 -18.85 7.43 -3.74
N MET A 103 -18.24 8.26 -4.59
CA MET A 103 -17.66 9.56 -4.22
C MET A 103 -18.65 10.46 -3.51
N LYS A 104 -19.88 10.57 -4.04
CA LYS A 104 -20.94 11.42 -3.45
C LYS A 104 -21.26 10.97 -2.01
N MET A 105 -21.53 9.69 -1.82
CA MET A 105 -21.88 9.12 -0.51
C MET A 105 -20.78 9.35 0.52
N TRP A 106 -19.53 9.08 0.16
CA TRP A 106 -18.39 9.26 1.07
C TRP A 106 -18.15 10.73 1.40
N LYS A 107 -18.28 11.64 0.42
CA LYS A 107 -18.16 13.08 0.67
C LYS A 107 -19.23 13.63 1.60
N GLU A 108 -20.47 13.23 1.39
CA GLU A 108 -21.60 13.60 2.27
C GLU A 108 -21.40 13.09 3.71
N ALA A 109 -20.71 11.96 3.87
CA ALA A 109 -20.32 11.41 5.16
C ALA A 109 -19.04 12.01 5.76
N GLY A 110 -18.36 12.94 5.05
CA GLY A 110 -17.12 13.56 5.52
C GLY A 110 -15.86 12.69 5.41
N VAL A 111 -15.93 11.56 4.68
CA VAL A 111 -14.82 10.64 4.47
C VAL A 111 -13.79 11.27 3.53
N LYS A 112 -12.50 11.19 3.87
CA LYS A 112 -11.41 11.57 2.97
C LYS A 112 -11.13 10.47 1.97
N ILE A 113 -11.10 10.82 0.68
CA ILE A 113 -11.06 9.85 -0.44
C ILE A 113 -9.71 9.96 -1.14
N ILE A 114 -8.91 8.88 -1.11
CA ILE A 114 -7.54 8.86 -1.62
C ILE A 114 -7.34 7.66 -2.55
N PRO A 115 -7.66 7.78 -3.85
CA PRO A 115 -7.44 6.69 -4.81
C PRO A 115 -5.95 6.43 -5.07
N VAL A 116 -5.59 5.15 -5.23
CA VAL A 116 -4.29 4.73 -5.72
C VAL A 116 -4.31 4.73 -7.25
N ILE A 117 -3.33 5.40 -7.85
CA ILE A 117 -3.24 5.58 -9.30
C ILE A 117 -1.83 5.22 -9.81
N ALA A 118 -1.76 4.78 -11.06
CA ALA A 118 -0.51 4.42 -11.73
C ALA A 118 -0.26 5.25 -13.01
N SER A 119 -1.04 6.31 -13.25
CA SER A 119 -0.88 7.18 -14.42
C SER A 119 -1.42 8.59 -14.20
N VAL A 120 -0.89 9.55 -14.95
CA VAL A 120 -1.36 10.95 -14.96
C VAL A 120 -2.83 11.05 -15.38
N ALA A 121 -3.25 10.29 -16.39
CA ALA A 121 -4.63 10.30 -16.85
C ALA A 121 -5.61 9.87 -15.74
N HIS A 122 -5.23 8.84 -14.98
CA HIS A 122 -6.01 8.38 -13.84
C HIS A 122 -6.04 9.43 -12.71
N ALA A 123 -4.90 10.05 -12.38
CA ALA A 123 -4.84 11.12 -11.38
C ALA A 123 -5.79 12.29 -11.71
N LYS A 124 -5.73 12.81 -12.94
CA LYS A 124 -6.64 13.88 -13.43
C LYS A 124 -8.11 13.49 -13.35
N ARG A 125 -8.43 12.21 -13.64
CA ARG A 125 -9.81 11.72 -13.51
C ARG A 125 -10.23 11.71 -12.05
N MET A 126 -9.41 11.23 -11.13
CA MET A 126 -9.74 11.17 -9.70
C MET A 126 -9.92 12.55 -9.09
N GLU A 127 -9.07 13.52 -9.45
CA GLU A 127 -9.25 14.91 -9.06
C GLU A 127 -10.62 15.48 -9.54
N ARG A 128 -10.96 15.27 -10.81
CA ARG A 128 -12.28 15.71 -11.34
C ARG A 128 -13.45 15.05 -10.65
N CYS A 129 -13.33 13.79 -10.25
CA CYS A 129 -14.33 13.08 -9.46
C CYS A 129 -14.40 13.57 -8.01
N GLY A 130 -13.41 14.39 -7.57
CA GLY A 130 -13.40 15.03 -6.27
C GLY A 130 -12.60 14.27 -5.21
N ALA A 131 -11.58 13.51 -5.57
CA ALA A 131 -10.62 12.97 -4.60
C ALA A 131 -9.98 14.08 -3.77
N ASP A 132 -9.66 13.79 -2.51
CA ASP A 132 -9.02 14.75 -1.60
C ASP A 132 -7.49 14.74 -1.74
N ALA A 133 -6.93 13.61 -2.17
CA ALA A 133 -5.52 13.39 -2.54
C ALA A 133 -5.44 12.16 -3.46
N VAL A 134 -4.26 11.88 -4.02
CA VAL A 134 -3.99 10.64 -4.77
C VAL A 134 -2.70 9.98 -4.29
N VAL A 135 -2.67 8.64 -4.32
CA VAL A 135 -1.44 7.88 -4.16
C VAL A 135 -0.90 7.53 -5.55
N ALA A 136 0.23 8.12 -5.92
CA ALA A 136 0.96 7.80 -7.14
C ALA A 136 1.88 6.59 -6.87
N GLU A 137 1.45 5.41 -7.33
CA GLU A 137 2.15 4.16 -7.08
C GLU A 137 2.98 3.70 -8.27
N GLY A 138 4.30 3.73 -8.10
CA GLY A 138 5.25 3.24 -9.09
C GLY A 138 5.33 1.71 -9.15
N CYS A 139 5.83 1.19 -10.27
CA CYS A 139 5.92 -0.25 -10.54
C CYS A 139 6.92 -1.01 -9.66
N GLU A 140 7.68 -0.33 -8.80
CA GLU A 140 8.55 -0.94 -7.77
C GLU A 140 7.76 -1.51 -6.61
N SER A 141 6.46 -1.20 -6.47
CA SER A 141 5.59 -1.71 -5.42
C SER A 141 5.42 -3.23 -5.47
N GLY A 142 4.97 -3.82 -4.37
CA GLY A 142 4.53 -5.22 -4.28
C GLY A 142 3.05 -5.38 -4.62
N GLY A 143 2.63 -6.58 -5.01
CA GLY A 143 1.25 -6.84 -5.43
C GLY A 143 1.00 -6.38 -6.85
N HIS A 144 -0.20 -5.91 -7.15
CA HIS A 144 -0.56 -5.39 -8.48
C HIS A 144 0.22 -4.11 -8.77
N ILE A 145 0.81 -4.03 -9.96
CA ILE A 145 1.66 -2.91 -10.35
C ILE A 145 1.24 -2.29 -11.69
N GLY A 146 1.53 -0.99 -11.82
CA GLY A 146 1.55 -0.32 -13.14
C GLY A 146 2.86 -0.54 -13.88
N GLU A 147 3.13 0.29 -14.89
CA GLU A 147 4.35 0.19 -15.71
C GLU A 147 5.37 1.29 -15.42
N THR A 148 4.92 2.45 -14.90
CA THR A 148 5.77 3.61 -14.68
C THR A 148 6.47 3.53 -13.32
N THR A 149 7.78 3.83 -13.28
CA THR A 149 8.55 3.87 -12.03
C THR A 149 8.22 5.11 -11.19
N THR A 150 8.41 5.02 -9.88
CA THR A 150 8.11 6.09 -8.92
C THR A 150 8.83 7.39 -9.25
N MET A 151 10.11 7.32 -9.63
CA MET A 151 10.96 8.48 -9.94
C MET A 151 10.37 9.37 -11.05
N VAL A 152 9.68 8.80 -12.03
CA VAL A 152 9.11 9.57 -13.15
C VAL A 152 7.60 9.73 -13.06
N LEU A 153 6.90 8.86 -12.33
CA LEU A 153 5.45 8.97 -12.13
C LEU A 153 5.11 10.14 -11.22
N VAL A 154 5.76 10.22 -10.06
CA VAL A 154 5.43 11.20 -9.02
C VAL A 154 5.49 12.64 -9.53
N PRO A 155 6.60 13.14 -10.13
CA PRO A 155 6.65 14.53 -10.61
C PRO A 155 5.63 14.80 -11.71
N GLN A 156 5.40 13.86 -12.63
CA GLN A 156 4.38 14.03 -13.67
C GLN A 156 2.97 14.15 -13.10
N VAL A 157 2.66 13.41 -12.02
CA VAL A 157 1.36 13.52 -11.34
C VAL A 157 1.28 14.84 -10.58
N VAL A 158 2.35 15.24 -9.85
CA VAL A 158 2.43 16.51 -9.13
C VAL A 158 2.17 17.70 -10.05
N ASP A 159 2.79 17.71 -11.24
CA ASP A 159 2.61 18.77 -12.23
C ASP A 159 1.22 18.79 -12.87
N ALA A 160 0.46 17.69 -12.76
CA ALA A 160 -0.76 17.47 -13.50
C ALA A 160 -2.05 17.67 -12.70
N VAL A 161 -1.99 17.69 -11.35
CA VAL A 161 -3.14 17.85 -10.46
C VAL A 161 -2.88 18.90 -9.39
N ASN A 162 -3.95 19.48 -8.81
CA ASN A 162 -3.86 20.49 -7.75
C ASN A 162 -4.07 19.91 -6.34
N ILE A 163 -4.51 18.64 -6.26
CA ILE A 163 -4.68 17.93 -5.00
C ILE A 163 -3.36 17.31 -4.54
N PRO A 164 -3.15 17.11 -3.22
CA PRO A 164 -1.91 16.54 -2.69
C PRO A 164 -1.60 15.17 -3.28
N VAL A 165 -0.32 14.93 -3.61
CA VAL A 165 0.18 13.66 -4.13
C VAL A 165 0.97 12.94 -3.04
N ILE A 166 0.67 11.66 -2.86
CA ILE A 166 1.34 10.73 -1.96
C ILE A 166 2.17 9.77 -2.82
N ALA A 167 3.47 9.68 -2.59
CA ALA A 167 4.34 8.79 -3.36
C ALA A 167 4.30 7.36 -2.77
N ALA A 168 4.22 6.35 -3.64
CA ALA A 168 4.27 4.94 -3.26
C ALA A 168 5.10 4.14 -4.26
N GLY A 169 5.67 3.02 -3.79
CA GLY A 169 6.55 2.16 -4.59
C GLY A 169 8.04 2.51 -4.41
N GLY A 170 8.85 1.49 -4.12
CA GLY A 170 10.30 1.63 -3.97
C GLY A 170 10.80 2.30 -2.68
N ILE A 171 9.93 2.82 -1.82
CA ILE A 171 10.27 3.59 -0.63
C ILE A 171 10.40 2.63 0.58
N ALA A 172 11.56 2.66 1.28
CA ALA A 172 11.83 1.82 2.44
C ALA A 172 12.48 2.54 3.63
N ASP A 173 13.13 3.68 3.42
CA ASP A 173 13.88 4.42 4.43
C ASP A 173 13.78 5.93 4.24
N GLY A 174 14.44 6.71 5.12
CA GLY A 174 14.41 8.17 5.05
C GLY A 174 14.95 8.77 3.76
N ARG A 175 15.85 8.06 3.04
CA ARG A 175 16.36 8.52 1.73
C ARG A 175 15.26 8.52 0.68
N GLY A 176 14.47 7.42 0.65
CA GLY A 176 13.33 7.32 -0.25
C GLY A 176 12.23 8.34 0.06
N ILE A 177 11.98 8.63 1.34
CA ILE A 177 11.01 9.64 1.77
C ILE A 177 11.49 11.05 1.36
N ALA A 178 12.75 11.38 1.64
CA ALA A 178 13.32 12.68 1.25
C ALA A 178 13.28 12.88 -0.27
N ALA A 179 13.65 11.86 -1.05
CA ALA A 179 13.56 11.89 -2.51
C ALA A 179 12.11 12.11 -2.99
N ALA A 180 11.14 11.44 -2.40
CA ALA A 180 9.72 11.62 -2.74
C ALA A 180 9.26 13.08 -2.50
N PHE A 181 9.69 13.70 -1.41
CA PHE A 181 9.40 15.11 -1.15
C PHE A 181 10.07 16.05 -2.15
N MET A 182 11.32 15.76 -2.56
CA MET A 182 11.99 16.52 -3.62
C MET A 182 11.30 16.38 -4.98
N LEU A 183 10.61 15.28 -5.22
CA LEU A 183 9.76 15.08 -6.41
C LEU A 183 8.38 15.78 -6.29
N GLY A 184 8.11 16.46 -5.17
CA GLY A 184 6.87 17.23 -4.94
C GLY A 184 5.78 16.50 -4.16
N ALA A 185 5.97 15.24 -3.77
CA ALA A 185 5.01 14.52 -2.93
C ALA A 185 4.85 15.20 -1.55
N LYS A 186 3.66 15.04 -0.95
CA LYS A 186 3.32 15.61 0.37
C LYS A 186 3.24 14.55 1.48
N ALA A 187 3.35 13.29 1.11
CA ALA A 187 3.44 12.12 1.99
C ALA A 187 3.98 10.92 1.21
N VAL A 188 4.24 9.83 1.93
CA VAL A 188 4.60 8.55 1.33
C VAL A 188 3.66 7.44 1.80
N GLN A 189 3.39 6.47 0.92
CA GLN A 189 2.76 5.21 1.28
C GLN A 189 3.76 4.07 1.14
N MET A 190 3.87 3.25 2.17
CA MET A 190 4.81 2.13 2.25
C MET A 190 4.07 0.84 2.62
N GLY A 191 4.40 -0.28 1.97
CA GLY A 191 3.85 -1.59 2.29
C GLY A 191 4.90 -2.52 2.87
N THR A 192 5.86 -2.92 2.06
CA THR A 192 6.82 -4.00 2.35
C THR A 192 7.55 -3.86 3.68
N HIS A 193 7.95 -2.66 4.07
CA HIS A 193 8.61 -2.45 5.35
C HIS A 193 7.67 -2.70 6.54
N PHE A 194 6.41 -2.27 6.43
CA PHE A 194 5.40 -2.52 7.49
C PHE A 194 5.03 -4.01 7.62
N VAL A 195 5.16 -4.82 6.56
CA VAL A 195 4.99 -6.29 6.69
C VAL A 195 6.02 -6.89 7.65
N ALA A 196 7.22 -6.34 7.69
CA ALA A 196 8.30 -6.82 8.56
C ALA A 196 8.20 -6.31 10.01
N THR A 197 7.17 -5.53 10.38
CA THR A 197 7.02 -5.04 11.76
C THR A 197 6.51 -6.13 12.71
N THR A 198 6.71 -5.92 14.01
CA THR A 198 6.31 -6.88 15.06
C THR A 198 4.79 -7.03 15.13
N GLU A 199 4.05 -5.93 14.94
CA GLU A 199 2.58 -5.89 15.03
C GLU A 199 1.88 -6.46 13.80
N CYS A 200 2.58 -6.59 12.67
CA CYS A 200 2.02 -7.27 11.51
C CYS A 200 1.84 -8.77 11.82
N TRP A 201 0.63 -9.28 11.61
CA TRP A 201 0.28 -10.65 11.92
C TRP A 201 0.78 -11.68 10.90
N ALA A 202 1.31 -11.22 9.77
CA ALA A 202 1.87 -12.11 8.76
C ALA A 202 2.86 -13.11 9.38
N HIS A 203 2.78 -14.36 8.94
CA HIS A 203 3.59 -15.45 9.45
C HIS A 203 5.09 -15.10 9.40
N GLN A 204 5.87 -15.53 10.41
CA GLN A 204 7.29 -15.17 10.51
C GLN A 204 8.10 -15.58 9.26
N ASN A 205 7.78 -16.70 8.62
CA ASN A 205 8.42 -17.11 7.36
C ASN A 205 8.31 -16.05 6.26
N TYR A 206 7.16 -15.35 6.18
CA TYR A 206 6.96 -14.25 5.23
C TYR A 206 7.89 -13.08 5.56
N LYS A 207 7.92 -12.65 6.83
CA LYS A 207 8.81 -11.58 7.30
C LYS A 207 10.28 -11.94 7.08
N ASP A 208 10.68 -13.15 7.42
CA ASP A 208 12.04 -13.65 7.21
C ASP A 208 12.46 -13.63 5.74
N MET A 209 11.54 -13.92 4.83
CA MET A 209 11.81 -13.87 3.42
C MET A 209 12.05 -12.43 2.93
N ILE A 210 11.31 -11.45 3.46
CA ILE A 210 11.56 -10.02 3.22
C ILE A 210 12.92 -9.61 3.77
N LEU A 211 13.23 -9.94 5.04
CA LEU A 211 14.48 -9.55 5.71
C LEU A 211 15.75 -10.12 5.03
N LYS A 212 15.61 -11.28 4.38
CA LYS A 212 16.70 -11.95 3.64
C LYS A 212 16.78 -11.52 2.17
N ALA A 213 15.79 -10.75 1.68
CA ALA A 213 15.71 -10.37 0.27
C ALA A 213 16.90 -9.53 -0.17
N LYS A 214 17.32 -9.75 -1.40
CA LYS A 214 18.31 -8.97 -2.14
C LYS A 214 17.62 -8.08 -3.18
N ASP A 215 18.37 -7.21 -3.80
CA ASP A 215 17.93 -6.28 -4.84
C ASP A 215 17.20 -6.93 -6.03
N ILE A 216 17.60 -8.15 -6.42
CA ILE A 216 17.09 -8.89 -7.59
C ILE A 216 16.03 -9.95 -7.26
N ASP A 217 15.62 -10.07 -6.00
CA ASP A 217 14.78 -11.20 -5.54
C ASP A 217 13.29 -11.03 -5.82
N THR A 218 12.84 -9.90 -6.35
CA THR A 218 11.45 -9.77 -6.80
C THR A 218 11.28 -10.20 -8.26
N LYS A 219 10.11 -10.75 -8.58
CA LYS A 219 9.68 -11.10 -9.94
C LYS A 219 8.27 -10.60 -10.19
N VAL A 220 7.98 -10.27 -11.43
CA VAL A 220 6.64 -9.90 -11.88
C VAL A 220 6.07 -11.06 -12.68
N THR A 221 4.92 -11.54 -12.26
CA THR A 221 4.09 -12.56 -12.94
C THR A 221 2.87 -11.89 -13.55
N GLY A 222 2.18 -12.53 -14.49
CA GLY A 222 0.90 -12.07 -15.03
C GLY A 222 0.99 -10.90 -16.02
N ARG A 223 2.14 -10.63 -16.62
CA ARG A 223 2.25 -9.60 -17.67
C ARG A 223 1.48 -9.98 -18.93
N SER A 224 1.54 -11.23 -19.34
CA SER A 224 0.82 -11.73 -20.51
C SER A 224 -0.70 -11.70 -20.35
N THR A 225 -1.18 -11.74 -19.09
CA THR A 225 -2.60 -11.74 -18.77
C THR A 225 -3.17 -10.33 -18.53
N GLY A 226 -2.31 -9.29 -18.54
CA GLY A 226 -2.71 -7.91 -18.21
C GLY A 226 -2.88 -7.63 -16.71
N HIS A 227 -2.52 -8.58 -15.83
CA HIS A 227 -2.61 -8.45 -14.38
C HIS A 227 -1.24 -8.65 -13.72
N PRO A 228 -0.26 -7.74 -13.96
CA PRO A 228 1.08 -7.90 -13.43
C PRO A 228 1.11 -7.80 -11.90
N VAL A 229 1.73 -8.78 -11.26
CA VAL A 229 1.88 -8.87 -9.80
C VAL A 229 3.36 -9.06 -9.45
N ARG A 230 3.90 -8.21 -8.57
CA ARG A 230 5.25 -8.35 -8.03
C ARG A 230 5.25 -9.10 -6.71
N ALA A 231 6.08 -10.13 -6.64
CA ALA A 231 6.32 -10.93 -5.45
C ALA A 231 7.80 -11.33 -5.33
N LEU A 232 8.22 -11.78 -4.15
CA LEU A 232 9.54 -12.39 -3.96
C LEU A 232 9.63 -13.73 -4.71
N ARG A 233 10.80 -13.99 -5.28
CA ARG A 233 11.08 -15.20 -6.06
C ARG A 233 11.04 -16.43 -5.17
N ASN A 234 10.20 -17.39 -5.52
CA ASN A 234 10.07 -18.69 -4.87
C ASN A 234 9.72 -19.78 -5.90
N GLN A 235 9.32 -20.98 -5.47
CA GLN A 235 8.94 -22.05 -6.37
C GLN A 235 7.68 -21.68 -7.18
N MET A 236 6.65 -21.13 -6.54
CA MET A 236 5.41 -20.73 -7.21
C MET A 236 5.68 -19.72 -8.34
N THR A 237 6.44 -18.66 -8.08
CA THR A 237 6.77 -17.67 -9.12
C THR A 237 7.57 -18.25 -10.27
N LYS A 238 8.46 -19.23 -10.01
CA LYS A 238 9.21 -19.92 -11.08
C LYS A 238 8.30 -20.76 -11.96
N GLU A 239 7.42 -21.54 -11.34
CA GLU A 239 6.45 -22.39 -12.05
C GLU A 239 5.47 -21.55 -12.86
N TYR A 240 4.96 -20.45 -12.27
CA TYR A 240 4.10 -19.51 -12.96
C TYR A 240 4.77 -18.93 -14.21
N LEU A 241 5.96 -18.34 -14.05
CA LEU A 241 6.69 -17.72 -15.17
C LEU A 241 7.06 -18.73 -16.28
N LYS A 242 7.33 -19.99 -15.90
CA LYS A 242 7.55 -21.06 -16.88
C LYS A 242 6.29 -21.31 -17.71
N LYS A 243 5.14 -21.51 -17.05
CA LYS A 243 3.85 -21.74 -17.71
C LYS A 243 3.41 -20.51 -18.54
N GLU A 244 3.62 -19.31 -18.01
CA GLU A 244 3.33 -18.06 -18.72
C GLU A 244 4.15 -17.98 -20.05
N ALA A 245 5.42 -18.34 -20.02
CA ALA A 245 6.29 -18.39 -21.21
C ALA A 245 5.89 -19.50 -22.20
N GLU A 246 5.29 -20.59 -21.72
CA GLU A 246 4.74 -21.68 -22.54
C GLU A 246 3.38 -21.33 -23.16
N GLY A 247 2.80 -20.15 -22.83
CA GLY A 247 1.53 -19.69 -23.38
C GLY A 247 0.30 -20.42 -22.79
N VAL A 248 0.41 -20.91 -21.56
CA VAL A 248 -0.70 -21.55 -20.85
C VAL A 248 -1.87 -20.57 -20.68
N PRO A 249 -3.14 -21.00 -20.86
CA PRO A 249 -4.32 -20.14 -20.73
C PRO A 249 -4.42 -19.44 -19.37
N PHE A 250 -5.03 -18.24 -19.37
CA PHE A 250 -5.19 -17.40 -18.18
C PHE A 250 -5.86 -18.16 -17.01
N GLU A 251 -6.90 -18.91 -17.31
CA GLU A 251 -7.67 -19.65 -16.30
C GLU A 251 -6.81 -20.68 -15.53
N GLU A 252 -5.86 -21.31 -16.21
CA GLU A 252 -4.92 -22.24 -15.57
C GLU A 252 -3.87 -21.50 -14.73
N LEU A 253 -3.37 -20.35 -15.21
CA LEU A 253 -2.45 -19.50 -14.46
C LEU A 253 -3.14 -18.91 -13.20
N GLU A 254 -4.40 -18.51 -13.33
CA GLU A 254 -5.20 -17.99 -12.21
C GLU A 254 -5.38 -19.05 -11.11
N GLN A 255 -5.66 -20.30 -11.47
CA GLN A 255 -5.80 -21.40 -10.51
C GLN A 255 -4.55 -21.58 -9.63
N MET A 256 -3.35 -21.30 -10.16
CA MET A 256 -2.12 -21.36 -9.37
C MET A 256 -2.05 -20.29 -8.28
N THR A 257 -2.69 -19.16 -8.50
CA THR A 257 -2.62 -18.00 -7.59
C THR A 257 -3.79 -17.91 -6.64
N LEU A 258 -4.89 -18.62 -6.88
CA LEU A 258 -6.05 -18.65 -5.99
C LEU A 258 -5.66 -19.08 -4.57
N GLY A 259 -5.91 -18.16 -3.60
CA GLY A 259 -5.58 -18.38 -2.19
C GLY A 259 -4.09 -18.40 -1.87
N SER A 260 -3.19 -18.21 -2.86
CA SER A 260 -1.74 -18.29 -2.64
C SER A 260 -1.21 -17.22 -1.69
N LEU A 261 -1.74 -16.00 -1.75
CA LEU A 261 -1.37 -14.94 -0.82
C LEU A 261 -1.76 -15.29 0.61
N ARG A 262 -3.00 -15.77 0.84
CA ARG A 262 -3.45 -16.19 2.16
C ARG A 262 -2.56 -17.30 2.72
N ARG A 263 -2.21 -18.31 1.91
CA ARG A 263 -1.28 -19.38 2.32
C ARG A 263 0.07 -18.84 2.79
N ALA A 264 0.63 -17.87 2.06
CA ALA A 264 1.89 -17.25 2.48
C ALA A 264 1.75 -16.46 3.79
N VAL A 265 0.69 -15.65 3.90
CA VAL A 265 0.48 -14.75 5.04
C VAL A 265 0.07 -15.49 6.30
N VAL A 266 -0.89 -16.43 6.20
CA VAL A 266 -1.50 -17.09 7.36
C VAL A 266 -0.79 -18.40 7.70
N ASP A 267 -0.55 -19.24 6.67
CA ASP A 267 -0.04 -20.60 6.88
C ASP A 267 1.51 -20.64 6.81
N GLY A 268 2.15 -19.53 6.41
CA GLY A 268 3.61 -19.43 6.29
C GLY A 268 4.22 -20.25 5.15
N ASP A 269 3.40 -20.67 4.18
CA ASP A 269 3.89 -21.34 2.97
C ASP A 269 4.51 -20.34 2.01
N VAL A 270 5.76 -20.00 2.25
CA VAL A 270 6.53 -19.12 1.36
C VAL A 270 7.10 -19.83 0.14
N LYS A 271 6.90 -21.14 0.01
CA LYS A 271 7.38 -21.93 -1.13
C LYS A 271 6.37 -21.88 -2.28
N MET A 272 5.09 -22.16 -1.99
CA MET A 272 4.00 -22.20 -2.96
C MET A 272 3.00 -21.06 -2.78
N GLY A 273 3.12 -20.26 -1.72
CA GLY A 273 2.35 -19.06 -1.51
C GLY A 273 2.92 -17.85 -2.24
N SER A 274 2.09 -16.84 -2.50
CA SER A 274 2.50 -15.58 -3.09
C SER A 274 3.03 -14.64 -2.01
N VAL A 275 4.33 -14.38 -2.00
CA VAL A 275 4.98 -13.47 -1.06
C VAL A 275 5.08 -12.09 -1.73
N MET A 276 3.97 -11.35 -1.76
CA MET A 276 3.91 -10.04 -2.39
C MET A 276 4.80 -9.05 -1.64
N ALA A 277 5.80 -8.49 -2.32
CA ALA A 277 6.70 -7.49 -1.79
C ALA A 277 7.29 -6.65 -2.92
N GLY A 278 7.53 -5.37 -2.67
CA GLY A 278 8.17 -4.47 -3.61
C GLY A 278 9.68 -4.66 -3.71
N GLN A 279 10.30 -4.01 -4.67
CA GLN A 279 11.77 -4.00 -4.84
C GLN A 279 12.48 -3.45 -3.60
N SER A 280 11.81 -2.60 -2.83
CA SER A 280 12.29 -2.09 -1.53
C SER A 280 12.57 -3.18 -0.49
N ALA A 281 12.14 -4.44 -0.69
CA ALA A 281 12.47 -5.57 0.20
C ALA A 281 13.98 -5.71 0.41
N GLY A 282 14.79 -5.45 -0.63
CA GLY A 282 16.24 -5.46 -0.53
C GLY A 282 16.84 -4.46 0.47
N LEU A 283 16.07 -3.45 0.89
CA LEU A 283 16.47 -2.42 1.87
C LEU A 283 15.96 -2.71 3.30
N VAL A 284 15.01 -3.64 3.47
CA VAL A 284 14.46 -4.01 4.78
C VAL A 284 15.35 -5.06 5.42
N LYS A 285 16.06 -4.72 6.50
CA LYS A 285 17.11 -5.59 7.09
C LYS A 285 16.87 -5.98 8.54
N GLU A 286 15.90 -5.37 9.20
CA GLU A 286 15.61 -5.63 10.61
C GLU A 286 14.10 -5.60 10.87
N GLN A 287 13.66 -6.38 11.85
CA GLN A 287 12.29 -6.36 12.35
C GLN A 287 12.24 -5.43 13.56
N MET A 288 11.26 -4.53 13.56
CA MET A 288 11.03 -3.58 14.66
C MET A 288 9.54 -3.29 14.82
N SER A 289 9.15 -2.60 15.88
CA SER A 289 7.77 -2.14 16.04
C SER A 289 7.43 -1.02 15.06
N CYS A 290 6.13 -0.82 14.80
CA CYS A 290 5.64 0.30 13.98
C CYS A 290 6.12 1.65 14.53
N GLN A 291 6.14 1.80 15.85
CA GLN A 291 6.60 3.01 16.50
C GLN A 291 8.09 3.27 16.27
N GLU A 292 8.92 2.26 16.44
CA GLU A 292 10.37 2.36 16.19
C GLU A 292 10.64 2.67 14.72
N LEU A 293 9.94 1.98 13.81
CA LEU A 293 10.06 2.20 12.37
C LEU A 293 9.72 3.66 12.00
N ILE A 294 8.55 4.16 12.39
CA ILE A 294 8.12 5.51 12.05
C ILE A 294 9.08 6.55 12.62
N ARG A 295 9.52 6.41 13.89
CA ARG A 295 10.50 7.31 14.49
C ARG A 295 11.84 7.30 13.75
N LYS A 296 12.32 6.13 13.35
CA LYS A 296 13.54 5.97 12.54
C LYS A 296 13.40 6.68 11.20
N LEU A 297 12.32 6.42 10.46
CA LEU A 297 12.04 7.03 9.17
C LEU A 297 11.98 8.56 9.25
N VAL A 298 11.28 9.10 10.23
CA VAL A 298 11.18 10.55 10.45
C VAL A 298 12.53 11.16 10.77
N LYS A 299 13.30 10.53 11.68
CA LYS A 299 14.65 11.02 12.05
C LYS A 299 15.61 11.02 10.86
N GLU A 300 15.62 9.96 10.08
CA GLU A 300 16.46 9.86 8.88
C GLU A 300 16.06 10.91 7.83
N THR A 301 14.76 11.07 7.58
CA THR A 301 14.25 12.05 6.61
C THR A 301 14.58 13.48 7.05
N ASP A 302 14.34 13.83 8.31
CA ASP A 302 14.64 15.16 8.85
C ASP A 302 16.13 15.50 8.73
N ALA A 303 17.01 14.54 9.00
CA ALA A 303 18.44 14.72 8.87
C ALA A 303 18.86 15.05 7.42
N LEU A 304 18.25 14.38 6.46
CA LEU A 304 18.52 14.59 5.03
C LEU A 304 17.96 15.92 4.52
N LEU A 305 16.74 16.30 4.94
CA LEU A 305 16.11 17.54 4.49
C LEU A 305 16.75 18.80 5.09
N LYS A 306 17.34 18.71 6.30
CA LYS A 306 17.97 19.85 7.00
C LYS A 306 19.41 20.15 6.56
N GLY A 307 20.09 19.22 5.93
CA GLY A 307 21.46 19.43 5.51
C GLY A 307 21.94 18.29 4.63
N THR A 308 21.80 18.43 3.34
CA THR A 308 22.32 17.43 2.41
C THR A 308 23.83 17.57 2.18
N GLY A 309 24.47 18.69 2.56
CA GLY A 309 25.92 18.91 2.36
C GLY A 309 26.43 18.65 0.94
N ILE A 310 25.53 18.48 -0.04
CA ILE A 310 25.87 18.09 -1.41
C ILE A 310 26.56 19.24 -2.16
N TYR A 311 26.48 20.47 -1.62
CA TYR A 311 26.97 21.69 -2.23
C TYR A 311 27.90 22.51 -1.30
N GLU A 312 28.42 21.93 -0.22
CA GLU A 312 29.45 22.53 0.60
C GLU A 312 30.86 22.22 0.08
#